data_feb364f3fe4415297b7ea7a3040c5168
#
_entry.id   feb364f3fe4415297b7ea7a3040c5168
#
_cell.length_a   1.000
_cell.length_b   1.000
_cell.length_c   1.000
_cell.angle_alpha   90.00
_cell.angle_beta   90.00
_cell.angle_gamma   90.00
#
_symmetry.space_group_name_H-M   'P 1'
#
loop_
_entity.id
_entity.type
_entity.pdbx_description
1 polymer ?
#
loop_
_entity_poly.entity_id
_entity_poly.type
_entity_poly.pdbx_seq_one_letter_code
_entity_poly.pdbx_strand_id
1 'polypeptide(L)'
;MSPVTTDGVRREFNASSDKVRIVALLSPSCPGCQSGHAVVGRVLKKFSSPELQAILVWEPLRSDDSPEAATEQAEKVRDVRIWQGWNGNKNVGKLLGDTLNLHDVAWDVYLLYKPGIKWEGQEPPAPTFWMHQLQGVDPKLLLCADPTRLSAEVAKLLDNGKEASHGD
;
A
#
# COMPACT_ATOMS: atom_id res chain seq x y z
N MET A 1 11.51 -10.67 -8.71
CA MET A 1 10.13 -10.58 -8.13
C MET A 1 9.13 -11.26 -9.03
N SER A 2 8.14 -11.96 -8.46
CA SER A 2 7.12 -12.66 -9.24
C SER A 2 6.15 -11.67 -9.91
N PRO A 3 5.83 -11.89 -11.22
CA PRO A 3 4.80 -11.13 -11.91
C PRO A 3 3.43 -11.34 -11.28
N VAL A 4 2.64 -10.26 -11.19
CA VAL A 4 1.27 -10.32 -10.68
C VAL A 4 0.31 -9.59 -11.62
N THR A 5 -0.92 -10.10 -11.70
CA THR A 5 -2.03 -9.47 -12.39
C THR A 5 -2.87 -8.65 -11.41
N THR A 6 -3.74 -7.79 -11.92
CA THR A 6 -4.77 -7.09 -11.11
C THR A 6 -5.60 -8.08 -10.28
N ASP A 7 -6.02 -9.20 -10.88
CA ASP A 7 -6.75 -10.25 -10.16
C ASP A 7 -5.94 -10.92 -9.06
N GLY A 8 -4.62 -11.04 -9.26
CA GLY A 8 -3.69 -11.53 -8.23
C GLY A 8 -3.66 -10.59 -7.02
N VAL A 9 -3.53 -9.29 -7.27
CA VAL A 9 -3.56 -8.25 -6.21
C VAL A 9 -4.93 -8.22 -5.52
N ARG A 10 -6.04 -8.30 -6.28
CA ARG A 10 -7.39 -8.35 -5.73
C ARG A 10 -7.61 -9.57 -4.83
N ARG A 11 -7.13 -10.75 -5.22
CA ARG A 11 -7.21 -11.96 -4.37
C ARG A 11 -6.46 -11.77 -3.05
N GLU A 12 -5.24 -11.26 -3.09
CA GLU A 12 -4.46 -11.00 -1.88
C GLU A 12 -5.12 -9.95 -0.98
N PHE A 13 -5.63 -8.87 -1.58
CA PHE A 13 -6.38 -7.84 -0.87
C PHE A 13 -7.60 -8.43 -0.14
N ASN A 14 -8.34 -9.33 -0.79
CA ASN A 14 -9.53 -9.95 -0.21
C ASN A 14 -9.20 -11.06 0.79
N ALA A 15 -8.10 -11.78 0.61
CA ALA A 15 -7.63 -12.82 1.53
C ALA A 15 -7.29 -12.26 2.94
N SER A 16 -6.97 -10.98 3.01
CA SER A 16 -6.70 -10.26 4.26
C SER A 16 -7.79 -9.23 4.60
N SER A 17 -9.03 -9.45 4.12
CA SER A 17 -10.13 -8.48 4.31
C SER A 17 -10.57 -8.30 5.76
N ASP A 18 -10.27 -9.25 6.63
CA ASP A 18 -10.46 -9.21 8.07
C ASP A 18 -9.43 -8.33 8.82
N LYS A 19 -8.36 -7.88 8.13
CA LYS A 19 -7.25 -7.14 8.70
C LYS A 19 -7.24 -5.66 8.32
N VAL A 20 -6.50 -4.86 9.07
CA VAL A 20 -6.03 -3.54 8.64
C VAL A 20 -4.97 -3.76 7.55
N ARG A 21 -5.10 -3.12 6.40
CA ARG A 21 -4.17 -3.28 5.28
C ARG A 21 -3.52 -1.96 4.91
N ILE A 22 -2.21 -2.02 4.70
CA ILE A 22 -1.45 -0.98 4.02
C ILE A 22 -1.25 -1.46 2.58
N VAL A 23 -1.78 -0.73 1.59
CA VAL A 23 -1.50 -0.98 0.18
C VAL A 23 -0.60 0.13 -0.33
N ALA A 24 0.56 -0.21 -0.91
CA ALA A 24 1.45 0.77 -1.49
C ALA A 24 1.79 0.42 -2.94
N LEU A 25 1.82 1.46 -3.79
CA LEU A 25 2.24 1.37 -5.18
C LEU A 25 3.58 2.08 -5.33
N LEU A 26 4.57 1.36 -5.80
CA LEU A 26 5.97 1.75 -5.71
C LEU A 26 6.70 1.55 -7.04
N SER A 27 7.62 2.46 -7.35
CA SER A 27 8.64 2.31 -8.38
C SER A 27 9.98 1.99 -7.71
N PRO A 28 10.67 0.91 -8.11
CA PRO A 28 11.89 0.48 -7.41
C PRO A 28 13.06 1.45 -7.52
N SER A 29 13.17 2.21 -8.60
CA SER A 29 14.23 3.19 -8.80
C SER A 29 13.90 4.60 -8.28
N CYS A 30 12.68 4.82 -7.78
CA CYS A 30 12.24 6.12 -7.26
C CYS A 30 12.72 6.33 -5.82
N PRO A 31 13.52 7.37 -5.53
CA PRO A 31 13.98 7.64 -4.15
C PRO A 31 12.84 7.90 -3.16
N GLY A 32 11.76 8.57 -3.59
CA GLY A 32 10.55 8.77 -2.79
C GLY A 32 9.92 7.44 -2.38
N CYS A 33 9.68 6.55 -3.36
CA CYS A 33 9.15 5.22 -3.12
C CYS A 33 10.03 4.37 -2.19
N GLN A 34 11.36 4.45 -2.34
CA GLN A 34 12.29 3.75 -1.45
C GLN A 34 12.19 4.28 0.00
N SER A 35 12.06 5.59 0.15
CA SER A 35 11.85 6.23 1.47
C SER A 35 10.52 5.82 2.08
N GLY A 36 9.44 5.84 1.30
CA GLY A 36 8.12 5.42 1.76
C GLY A 36 8.03 3.93 2.07
N HIS A 37 8.70 3.07 1.30
CA HIS A 37 8.87 1.65 1.61
C HIS A 37 9.51 1.45 3.00
N ALA A 38 10.55 2.22 3.31
CA ALA A 38 11.17 2.20 4.63
C ALA A 38 10.22 2.71 5.73
N VAL A 39 9.30 3.66 5.42
CA VAL A 39 8.25 4.08 6.37
C VAL A 39 7.30 2.92 6.66
N VAL A 40 6.84 2.20 5.64
CA VAL A 40 5.98 1.00 5.83
C VAL A 40 6.68 -0.03 6.73
N GLY A 41 7.96 -0.29 6.49
CA GLY A 41 8.76 -1.18 7.33
C GLY A 41 8.82 -0.75 8.81
N ARG A 42 8.98 0.55 9.07
CA ARG A 42 8.95 1.08 10.44
C ARG A 42 7.57 0.94 11.09
N VAL A 43 6.49 1.13 10.33
CA VAL A 43 5.12 0.93 10.83
C VAL A 43 4.91 -0.53 11.23
N LEU A 44 5.28 -1.48 10.38
CA LEU A 44 5.19 -2.91 10.69
C LEU A 44 6.02 -3.30 11.92
N LYS A 45 7.22 -2.75 12.04
CA LYS A 45 8.07 -2.98 13.21
C LYS A 45 7.48 -2.40 14.50
N LYS A 46 6.81 -1.24 14.42
CA LYS A 46 6.15 -0.58 15.56
C LYS A 46 4.91 -1.36 16.04
N PHE A 47 4.13 -1.90 15.11
CA PHE A 47 2.92 -2.65 15.40
C PHE A 47 3.14 -4.13 15.08
N SER A 48 3.41 -4.95 16.11
CA SER A 48 3.59 -6.40 15.96
C SER A 48 2.28 -7.19 15.88
N SER A 49 1.15 -6.50 15.63
CA SER A 49 -0.18 -7.12 15.52
C SER A 49 -0.27 -8.02 14.27
N PRO A 50 -0.79 -9.26 14.39
CA PRO A 50 -1.11 -10.11 13.24
C PRO A 50 -2.28 -9.56 12.41
N GLU A 51 -3.06 -8.63 12.97
CA GLU A 51 -4.19 -7.94 12.32
C GLU A 51 -3.74 -6.82 11.36
N LEU A 52 -2.44 -6.63 11.15
CA LEU A 52 -1.88 -5.69 10.19
C LEU A 52 -1.19 -6.44 9.05
N GLN A 53 -1.60 -6.16 7.82
CA GLN A 53 -1.03 -6.70 6.57
C GLN A 53 -0.51 -5.57 5.70
N ALA A 54 0.58 -5.77 4.98
CA ALA A 54 1.03 -4.89 3.92
C ALA A 54 0.99 -5.59 2.55
N ILE A 55 0.50 -4.90 1.53
CA ILE A 55 0.42 -5.34 0.14
C ILE A 55 1.19 -4.32 -0.68
N LEU A 56 2.36 -4.68 -1.18
CA LEU A 56 3.23 -3.79 -1.94
C LEU A 56 3.23 -4.22 -3.41
N VAL A 57 2.80 -3.31 -4.27
CA VAL A 57 2.77 -3.52 -5.72
C VAL A 57 3.84 -2.66 -6.35
N TRP A 58 4.81 -3.30 -6.99
CA TRP A 58 5.90 -2.65 -7.70
C TRP A 58 5.54 -2.52 -9.18
N GLU A 59 5.73 -1.34 -9.76
CA GLU A 59 5.35 -1.01 -11.13
C GLU A 59 6.47 -0.26 -11.87
N PRO A 60 6.61 -0.46 -13.21
CA PRO A 60 7.62 0.22 -14.01
C PRO A 60 7.22 1.66 -14.38
N LEU A 61 7.43 2.61 -13.48
CA LEU A 61 7.11 4.04 -13.69
C LEU A 61 8.29 4.80 -14.31
N ARG A 62 9.50 4.29 -14.12
CA ARG A 62 10.75 4.89 -14.60
C ARG A 62 11.45 3.92 -15.55
N SER A 63 12.33 4.44 -16.40
CA SER A 63 13.03 3.67 -17.44
C SER A 63 13.97 2.58 -16.89
N ASP A 64 14.45 2.75 -15.69
CA ASP A 64 15.36 1.84 -14.97
C ASP A 64 14.64 0.88 -14.01
N ASP A 65 13.32 0.91 -13.98
CA ASP A 65 12.52 -0.03 -13.20
C ASP A 65 12.49 -1.42 -13.84
N SER A 66 12.70 -2.45 -13.03
CA SER A 66 12.65 -3.84 -13.45
C SER A 66 12.21 -4.77 -12.31
N PRO A 67 11.80 -6.01 -12.60
CA PRO A 67 11.50 -7.01 -11.57
C PRO A 67 12.70 -7.30 -10.65
N GLU A 68 13.93 -7.21 -11.19
CA GLU A 68 15.18 -7.41 -10.44
C GLU A 68 15.38 -6.26 -9.45
N ALA A 69 15.27 -5.01 -9.92
CA ALA A 69 15.34 -3.82 -9.06
C ALA A 69 14.25 -3.84 -7.96
N ALA A 70 13.04 -4.28 -8.30
CA ALA A 70 11.97 -4.47 -7.32
C ALA A 70 12.31 -5.54 -6.28
N THR A 71 12.96 -6.64 -6.69
CA THR A 71 13.43 -7.68 -5.75
C THR A 71 14.47 -7.12 -4.78
N GLU A 72 15.44 -6.37 -5.28
CA GLU A 72 16.46 -5.74 -4.44
C GLU A 72 15.87 -4.77 -3.42
N GLN A 73 14.87 -3.98 -3.81
CA GLN A 73 14.18 -3.09 -2.88
C GLN A 73 13.35 -3.85 -1.85
N ALA A 74 12.61 -4.89 -2.29
CA ALA A 74 11.79 -5.72 -1.41
C ALA A 74 12.59 -6.37 -0.28
N GLU A 75 13.83 -6.76 -0.55
CA GLU A 75 14.72 -7.38 0.44
C GLU A 75 15.16 -6.44 1.57
N LYS A 76 15.05 -5.11 1.39
CA LYS A 76 15.43 -4.12 2.41
C LYS A 76 14.43 -4.05 3.57
N VAL A 77 13.19 -4.49 3.36
CA VAL A 77 12.15 -4.56 4.39
C VAL A 77 11.55 -5.96 4.38
N ARG A 78 11.93 -6.78 5.35
CA ARG A 78 11.45 -8.16 5.50
C ARG A 78 10.52 -8.28 6.70
N ASP A 79 9.28 -8.68 6.45
CA ASP A 79 8.28 -9.00 7.47
C ASP A 79 7.32 -10.04 6.88
N VAL A 80 6.92 -11.03 7.66
CA VAL A 80 6.02 -12.11 7.22
C VAL A 80 4.62 -11.61 6.84
N ARG A 81 4.27 -10.41 7.25
CA ARG A 81 3.00 -9.74 6.94
C ARG A 81 3.04 -8.93 5.65
N ILE A 82 4.15 -8.96 4.92
CA ILE A 82 4.28 -8.27 3.63
C ILE A 82 4.07 -9.26 2.50
N TRP A 83 3.06 -9.01 1.69
CA TRP A 83 2.96 -9.59 0.36
C TRP A 83 3.45 -8.58 -0.68
N GLN A 84 4.18 -9.05 -1.69
CA GLN A 84 4.77 -8.19 -2.73
C GLN A 84 4.68 -8.83 -4.11
N GLY A 85 4.42 -8.01 -5.14
CA GLY A 85 4.39 -8.47 -6.52
C GLY A 85 4.76 -7.38 -7.53
N TRP A 86 5.22 -7.81 -8.71
CA TRP A 86 5.54 -6.96 -9.85
C TRP A 86 4.38 -6.86 -10.83
N ASN A 87 3.78 -5.68 -10.97
CA ASN A 87 2.70 -5.39 -11.93
C ASN A 87 3.26 -4.66 -13.16
N GLY A 88 3.85 -5.41 -14.08
CA GLY A 88 4.58 -4.89 -15.23
C GLY A 88 3.76 -4.07 -16.23
N ASN A 89 2.43 -4.17 -16.21
CA ASN A 89 1.53 -3.42 -17.10
C ASN A 89 0.91 -2.17 -16.46
N LYS A 90 1.20 -1.88 -15.21
CA LYS A 90 0.71 -0.72 -14.43
C LYS A 90 -0.82 -0.65 -14.29
N ASN A 91 -1.52 -1.76 -14.46
CA ASN A 91 -2.99 -1.74 -14.42
C ASN A 91 -3.53 -1.48 -13.01
N VAL A 92 -2.82 -1.91 -11.96
CA VAL A 92 -3.22 -1.62 -10.57
C VAL A 92 -3.09 -0.14 -10.28
N GLY A 93 -1.98 0.47 -10.69
CA GLY A 93 -1.76 1.92 -10.56
C GLY A 93 -2.77 2.75 -11.34
N LYS A 94 -3.17 2.33 -12.55
CA LYS A 94 -4.23 3.00 -13.32
C LYS A 94 -5.55 2.97 -12.59
N LEU A 95 -6.01 1.80 -12.16
CA LEU A 95 -7.28 1.65 -11.43
C LEU A 95 -7.30 2.45 -10.12
N LEU A 96 -6.20 2.45 -9.37
CA LEU A 96 -6.10 3.24 -8.15
C LEU A 96 -5.97 4.74 -8.44
N GLY A 97 -5.36 5.13 -9.55
CA GLY A 97 -5.36 6.50 -10.04
C GLY A 97 -6.78 7.04 -10.22
N ASP A 98 -7.63 6.25 -10.90
CA ASP A 98 -9.05 6.58 -11.09
C ASP A 98 -9.79 6.64 -9.74
N THR A 99 -9.59 5.67 -8.85
CA THR A 99 -10.21 5.62 -7.51
C THR A 99 -9.84 6.84 -6.65
N LEU A 100 -8.61 7.32 -6.76
CA LEU A 100 -8.09 8.47 -6.01
C LEU A 100 -8.33 9.82 -6.71
N ASN A 101 -8.99 9.82 -7.89
CA ASN A 101 -9.18 11.00 -8.74
C ASN A 101 -7.84 11.68 -9.13
N LEU A 102 -6.81 10.88 -9.36
CA LEU A 102 -5.56 11.34 -9.93
C LEU A 102 -5.70 11.35 -11.47
N HIS A 103 -5.02 12.28 -12.12
CA HIS A 103 -5.07 12.39 -13.58
C HIS A 103 -4.15 11.40 -14.29
N ASP A 104 -3.46 10.52 -13.55
CA ASP A 104 -2.46 9.60 -14.06
C ASP A 104 -2.39 8.32 -13.19
N VAL A 105 -1.49 7.42 -13.54
CA VAL A 105 -1.19 6.20 -12.78
C VAL A 105 -0.83 6.57 -11.35
N ALA A 106 -1.51 5.98 -10.37
CA ALA A 106 -1.13 6.13 -8.97
C ALA A 106 0.21 5.42 -8.71
N TRP A 107 1.16 6.10 -8.11
CA TRP A 107 2.44 5.56 -7.64
C TRP A 107 2.97 6.44 -6.52
N ASP A 108 3.85 5.91 -5.68
CA ASP A 108 4.30 6.58 -4.45
C ASP A 108 3.12 7.00 -3.56
N VAL A 109 2.13 6.09 -3.46
CA VAL A 109 0.91 6.22 -2.68
C VAL A 109 0.82 5.10 -1.64
N TYR A 110 0.23 5.41 -0.50
CA TYR A 110 0.16 4.57 0.70
C TYR A 110 -1.27 4.60 1.22
N LEU A 111 -2.04 3.57 0.92
CA LEU A 111 -3.48 3.49 1.19
C LEU A 111 -3.72 2.61 2.42
N LEU A 112 -4.58 3.06 3.32
CA LEU A 112 -5.04 2.29 4.47
C LEU A 112 -6.48 1.85 4.27
N TYR A 113 -6.72 0.58 4.58
CA TYR A 113 -8.06 -0.01 4.58
C TYR A 113 -8.35 -0.63 5.93
N LYS A 114 -9.50 -0.26 6.49
CA LYS A 114 -10.02 -0.90 7.70
C LYS A 114 -10.46 -2.35 7.41
N PRO A 115 -10.61 -3.21 8.42
CA PRO A 115 -11.23 -4.52 8.26
C PRO A 115 -12.62 -4.44 7.63
N GLY A 116 -13.02 -5.48 6.91
CA GLY A 116 -14.34 -5.61 6.27
C GLY A 116 -14.41 -5.05 4.84
N ILE A 117 -13.49 -4.19 4.41
CA ILE A 117 -13.50 -3.69 3.02
C ILE A 117 -13.04 -4.80 2.07
N LYS A 118 -13.81 -5.01 0.99
CA LYS A 118 -13.50 -5.98 -0.08
C LYS A 118 -13.41 -5.30 -1.43
N TRP A 119 -12.61 -5.83 -2.30
CA TRP A 119 -12.53 -5.46 -3.72
C TRP A 119 -13.39 -6.42 -4.54
N GLU A 120 -14.67 -6.10 -4.73
CA GLU A 120 -15.66 -6.99 -5.36
C GLU A 120 -15.77 -6.78 -6.87
N GLY A 121 -15.65 -5.54 -7.34
CA GLY A 121 -15.79 -5.17 -8.75
C GLY A 121 -14.48 -5.12 -9.52
N GLN A 122 -14.54 -4.45 -10.67
CA GLN A 122 -13.32 -4.13 -11.44
C GLN A 122 -12.52 -3.01 -10.80
N GLU A 123 -13.21 -2.04 -10.18
CA GLU A 123 -12.61 -0.89 -9.52
C GLU A 123 -12.20 -1.23 -8.08
N PRO A 124 -11.01 -0.81 -7.64
CA PRO A 124 -10.61 -0.94 -6.25
C PRO A 124 -11.53 -0.10 -5.34
N PRO A 125 -11.81 -0.55 -4.11
CA PRO A 125 -12.56 0.26 -3.16
C PRO A 125 -11.77 1.50 -2.75
N ALA A 126 -12.48 2.58 -2.42
CA ALA A 126 -11.87 3.77 -1.85
C ALA A 126 -11.15 3.43 -0.52
N PRO A 127 -9.93 3.95 -0.29
CA PRO A 127 -9.24 3.72 0.97
C PRO A 127 -9.92 4.46 2.12
N THR A 128 -9.76 3.95 3.35
CA THR A 128 -10.21 4.62 4.58
C THR A 128 -9.40 5.89 4.84
N PHE A 129 -8.12 5.85 4.50
CA PHE A 129 -7.16 6.96 4.57
C PHE A 129 -6.02 6.70 3.58
N TRP A 130 -5.36 7.74 3.09
CA TRP A 130 -4.18 7.57 2.25
C TRP A 130 -3.20 8.73 2.35
N MET A 131 -1.95 8.47 1.99
CA MET A 131 -0.87 9.44 1.86
C MET A 131 -0.12 9.22 0.54
N HIS A 132 0.68 10.20 0.13
CA HIS A 132 1.42 10.18 -1.13
C HIS A 132 2.73 10.97 -1.04
N GLN A 133 3.53 10.91 -2.10
CA GLN A 133 4.68 11.78 -2.34
C GLN A 133 4.64 12.37 -3.77
N LEU A 134 3.42 12.63 -4.28
CA LEU A 134 3.17 13.18 -5.60
C LEU A 134 3.21 14.72 -5.58
N GLN A 135 3.64 15.31 -6.70
CA GLN A 135 3.55 16.76 -6.91
C GLN A 135 2.12 17.15 -7.34
N GLY A 136 1.67 18.31 -6.91
CA GLY A 136 0.36 18.85 -7.31
C GLY A 136 -0.87 18.18 -6.65
N VAL A 137 -0.65 17.24 -5.75
CA VAL A 137 -1.71 16.60 -4.95
C VAL A 137 -1.74 17.21 -3.55
N ASP A 138 -2.84 17.08 -2.82
CA ASP A 138 -3.06 17.74 -1.52
C ASP A 138 -1.83 17.59 -0.58
N PRO A 139 -1.13 18.70 -0.27
CA PRO A 139 0.09 18.65 0.54
C PRO A 139 -0.15 18.19 1.99
N LYS A 140 -1.39 18.22 2.47
CA LYS A 140 -1.75 17.69 3.79
C LYS A 140 -1.64 16.17 3.89
N LEU A 141 -1.61 15.48 2.74
CA LEU A 141 -1.47 14.01 2.65
C LEU A 141 -0.03 13.61 2.29
N LEU A 142 0.92 14.54 2.28
CA LEU A 142 2.29 14.28 1.88
C LEU A 142 3.05 13.48 2.95
N LEU A 143 3.46 12.26 2.62
CA LEU A 143 4.13 11.33 3.54
C LEU A 143 5.47 11.86 4.07
N CYS A 144 6.27 12.50 3.22
CA CYS A 144 7.58 13.02 3.63
C CYS A 144 7.47 14.22 4.59
N ALA A 145 6.33 14.94 4.62
CA ALA A 145 6.10 16.03 5.56
C ALA A 145 5.79 15.53 6.98
N ASP A 146 5.05 14.41 7.10
CA ASP A 146 4.74 13.78 8.38
C ASP A 146 4.69 12.24 8.26
N PRO A 147 5.86 11.56 8.26
CA PRO A 147 5.91 10.10 8.22
C PRO A 147 5.25 9.42 9.43
N THR A 148 5.06 10.14 10.53
CA THR A 148 4.44 9.59 11.75
C THR A 148 2.93 9.49 11.64
N ARG A 149 2.31 10.25 10.74
CA ARG A 149 0.87 10.25 10.50
C ARG A 149 0.35 8.91 10.01
N LEU A 150 1.09 8.25 9.09
CA LEU A 150 0.71 6.90 8.64
C LEU A 150 0.62 5.93 9.83
N SER A 151 1.58 6.01 10.74
CA SER A 151 1.61 5.21 11.98
C SER A 151 0.43 5.52 12.89
N ALA A 152 0.06 6.79 13.03
CA ALA A 152 -1.07 7.22 13.86
C ALA A 152 -2.41 6.73 13.30
N GLU A 153 -2.59 6.79 11.97
CA GLU A 153 -3.81 6.28 11.33
C GLU A 153 -3.91 4.74 11.42
N VAL A 154 -2.80 4.02 11.29
CA VAL A 154 -2.77 2.56 11.53
C VAL A 154 -3.18 2.23 12.97
N ALA A 155 -2.68 2.97 13.97
CA ALA A 155 -3.07 2.77 15.38
C ALA A 155 -4.59 2.89 15.57
N LYS A 156 -5.20 3.95 15.03
CA LYS A 156 -6.65 4.17 15.11
C LYS A 156 -7.44 2.99 14.52
N LEU A 157 -7.01 2.46 13.38
CA LEU A 157 -7.69 1.35 12.72
C LEU A 157 -7.54 0.03 13.50
N LEU A 158 -6.39 -0.21 14.12
CA LEU A 158 -6.14 -1.40 14.95
C LEU A 158 -6.95 -1.34 16.27
N ASP A 159 -7.09 -0.16 16.87
CA ASP A 159 -7.87 0.00 18.12
C ASP A 159 -9.37 -0.15 17.86
N ASN A 160 -9.89 0.45 16.80
CA ASN A 160 -11.30 0.31 16.41
C ASN A 160 -11.68 -1.15 16.09
N GLY A 161 -10.73 -1.94 15.55
CA GLY A 161 -10.93 -3.36 15.28
C GLY A 161 -11.11 -4.20 16.56
N LYS A 162 -10.47 -3.80 17.67
CA LYS A 162 -10.60 -4.50 18.97
C LYS A 162 -11.96 -4.24 19.64
N GLU A 163 -12.48 -3.03 19.51
CA GLU A 163 -13.80 -2.68 20.08
C GLU A 163 -14.94 -3.44 19.39
N ALA A 164 -14.86 -3.62 18.06
CA ALA A 164 -15.83 -4.37 17.26
C ALA A 164 -15.85 -5.88 17.61
N SER A 165 -14.74 -6.46 18.06
CA SER A 165 -14.63 -7.88 18.40
C SER A 165 -15.04 -8.24 19.84
N HIS A 166 -15.36 -7.26 20.70
CA HIS A 166 -15.79 -7.45 22.09
C HIS A 166 -17.26 -7.10 22.33
N GLY A 167 -18.03 -6.83 21.26
CA GLY A 167 -19.43 -6.40 21.30
C GLY A 167 -20.47 -7.46 20.91
N ASP A 168 -20.09 -8.74 20.83
CA ASP A 168 -20.99 -9.88 20.57
C ASP A 168 -21.13 -10.79 21.80
#